data_96994a592137263088e0a33008da1fae
#
_entry.id   96994a592137263088e0a33008da1fae
#
_cell.length_a   1.000
_cell.length_b   1.000
_cell.length_c   1.000
_cell.angle_alpha   90.00
_cell.angle_beta   90.00
_cell.angle_gamma   90.00
#
_symmetry.space_group_name_H-M   'P 1'
#
loop_
_entity.id
_entity.type
_entity.pdbx_description
1 polymer ?
#
loop_
_entity_poly.entity_id
_entity_poly.type
_entity_poly.pdbx_seq_one_letter_code
_entity_poly.pdbx_strand_id
1 'polypeptide(L)'
;MAFRIATNTASVNTQRWLGIANAGQTKALERLSSGYKINSAKDDAAGIAIAAKLSVKAVAVSKSIDSGNQALAMLQTAEGGIDQISNILTRLKSIATQSASANTVDRAALDVERGKLESQINNIAVNTRYGDKELLHGTGSTLGATGASITLGFGISGIDVSGSSFTSNVNATLTISGTSATLAIGGSTQSVTFSKPTGINLGEINFSDFGVKVKVNSNIGDFVSTAASGFAITAGTNSTFEYQLGDQNISQNRVSVSLANFTTTGSTLNLTGDISDATNAKTYMTTLDTAIGNLTTERGKVGAAMNQISYQVANLETMYENTKAAVSTIMDADFASEMADFTKFQILNQSGVAMLAQANQIPQMILSLLK
;
A
#
# COMPACT_ATOMS: atom_id res chain seq x y z
N MET A 1 -75.65 30.21 -9.89
CA MET A 1 -75.14 28.82 -9.78
C MET A 1 -76.34 27.90 -9.63
N ALA A 2 -76.44 26.84 -10.44
CA ALA A 2 -77.57 25.90 -10.30
C ALA A 2 -77.29 25.04 -9.05
N PHE A 3 -78.19 25.04 -8.07
CA PHE A 3 -78.13 24.22 -6.87
C PHE A 3 -78.49 22.78 -7.24
N ARG A 4 -77.48 21.86 -7.17
CA ARG A 4 -77.68 20.45 -7.43
C ARG A 4 -77.57 19.68 -6.08
N ILE A 5 -78.67 19.01 -5.69
CA ILE A 5 -78.76 18.27 -4.40
C ILE A 5 -78.12 16.92 -4.51
N ALA A 6 -78.17 16.23 -5.67
CA ALA A 6 -77.65 14.90 -5.84
C ALA A 6 -76.11 14.83 -5.93
N THR A 7 -75.44 15.93 -6.29
CA THR A 7 -73.96 15.96 -6.44
C THR A 7 -73.41 17.24 -5.85
N ASN A 8 -72.74 17.12 -4.68
CA ASN A 8 -72.06 18.26 -4.05
C ASN A 8 -70.65 18.45 -4.61
N THR A 9 -70.58 19.18 -5.76
CA THR A 9 -69.32 19.47 -6.47
C THR A 9 -68.33 20.30 -5.64
N ALA A 10 -68.84 21.14 -4.71
CA ALA A 10 -68.01 21.94 -3.80
C ALA A 10 -67.26 21.02 -2.78
N SER A 11 -68.00 20.05 -2.20
CA SER A 11 -67.40 19.09 -1.32
C SER A 11 -66.32 18.21 -2.00
N VAL A 12 -66.62 17.68 -3.19
CA VAL A 12 -65.66 16.88 -3.99
C VAL A 12 -64.40 17.67 -4.34
N ASN A 13 -64.56 18.95 -4.75
CA ASN A 13 -63.42 19.81 -5.05
C ASN A 13 -62.59 20.10 -3.79
N THR A 14 -63.23 20.37 -2.65
CA THR A 14 -62.53 20.60 -1.38
C THR A 14 -61.77 19.34 -0.91
N GLN A 15 -62.38 18.14 -1.04
CA GLN A 15 -61.71 16.88 -0.76
C GLN A 15 -60.46 16.67 -1.62
N ARG A 16 -60.52 17.01 -2.93
CA ARG A 16 -59.36 16.94 -3.81
C ARG A 16 -58.24 17.88 -3.36
N TRP A 17 -58.54 19.11 -3.00
CA TRP A 17 -57.56 20.07 -2.51
C TRP A 17 -56.99 19.67 -1.16
N LEU A 18 -57.81 19.09 -0.26
CA LEU A 18 -57.35 18.54 1.01
C LEU A 18 -56.40 17.37 0.79
N GLY A 19 -56.68 16.48 -0.17
CA GLY A 19 -55.78 15.40 -0.56
C GLY A 19 -54.42 15.90 -1.07
N ILE A 20 -54.44 16.96 -1.89
CA ILE A 20 -53.19 17.60 -2.38
C ILE A 20 -52.41 18.24 -1.22
N ALA A 21 -53.08 18.92 -0.29
CA ALA A 21 -52.42 19.54 0.85
C ALA A 21 -51.79 18.49 1.81
N ASN A 22 -52.54 17.41 2.06
CA ASN A 22 -51.99 16.27 2.86
C ASN A 22 -50.76 15.63 2.20
N ALA A 23 -50.80 15.38 0.90
CA ALA A 23 -49.67 14.84 0.16
C ALA A 23 -48.44 15.78 0.20
N GLY A 24 -48.69 17.11 0.05
CA GLY A 24 -47.65 18.12 0.20
C GLY A 24 -47.04 18.18 1.58
N GLN A 25 -47.89 18.12 2.64
CA GLN A 25 -47.42 18.10 4.02
C GLN A 25 -46.57 16.85 4.33
N THR A 26 -47.02 15.67 3.89
CA THR A 26 -46.30 14.42 4.06
C THR A 26 -44.93 14.49 3.37
N LYS A 27 -44.86 15.03 2.16
CA LYS A 27 -43.64 15.20 1.39
C LYS A 27 -42.64 16.16 2.07
N ALA A 28 -43.14 17.32 2.54
CA ALA A 28 -42.30 18.25 3.28
C ALA A 28 -41.78 17.63 4.61
N LEU A 29 -42.62 16.87 5.30
CA LEU A 29 -42.22 16.14 6.50
C LEU A 29 -41.13 15.07 6.20
N GLU A 30 -41.27 14.32 5.12
CA GLU A 30 -40.29 13.33 4.67
C GLU A 30 -38.92 13.99 4.41
N ARG A 31 -38.89 15.14 3.70
CA ARG A 31 -37.67 15.88 3.41
C ARG A 31 -37.03 16.50 4.65
N LEU A 32 -37.85 17.04 5.54
CA LEU A 32 -37.40 17.59 6.82
C LEU A 32 -36.81 16.49 7.73
N SER A 33 -37.42 15.30 7.72
CA SER A 33 -36.96 14.17 8.54
C SER A 33 -35.70 13.53 7.99
N SER A 34 -35.56 13.42 6.68
CA SER A 34 -34.37 12.83 6.03
C SER A 34 -33.21 13.82 5.86
N GLY A 35 -33.52 15.11 5.80
CA GLY A 35 -32.56 16.15 5.42
C GLY A 35 -32.26 16.22 3.92
N TYR A 36 -32.91 15.36 3.12
CA TYR A 36 -32.69 15.30 1.68
C TYR A 36 -33.89 15.82 0.89
N LYS A 37 -33.60 16.61 -0.17
CA LYS A 37 -34.55 17.05 -1.14
C LYS A 37 -35.07 15.91 -2.03
N ILE A 38 -34.18 14.95 -2.35
CA ILE A 38 -34.46 13.80 -3.21
C ILE A 38 -34.31 12.54 -2.34
N ASN A 39 -35.41 11.91 -1.98
CA ASN A 39 -35.47 10.69 -1.16
C ASN A 39 -35.64 9.44 -2.00
N SER A 40 -36.22 9.57 -3.18
CA SER A 40 -36.53 8.44 -4.06
C SER A 40 -36.33 8.80 -5.54
N ALA A 41 -36.13 7.77 -6.37
CA ALA A 41 -36.01 7.95 -7.81
C ALA A 41 -37.29 8.58 -8.46
N LYS A 42 -38.43 8.55 -7.76
CA LYS A 42 -39.69 9.20 -8.16
C LYS A 42 -39.57 10.72 -8.05
N ASP A 43 -38.74 11.24 -7.12
CA ASP A 43 -38.60 12.69 -6.92
C ASP A 43 -37.76 13.33 -8.02
N ASP A 44 -36.62 12.72 -8.33
CA ASP A 44 -35.74 13.10 -9.45
C ASP A 44 -34.82 11.94 -9.82
N ALA A 45 -35.15 11.24 -10.89
CA ALA A 45 -34.36 10.10 -11.37
C ALA A 45 -32.96 10.51 -11.89
N ALA A 46 -32.84 11.69 -12.49
CA ALA A 46 -31.57 12.19 -13.02
C ALA A 46 -30.66 12.66 -11.89
N GLY A 47 -31.22 13.43 -10.94
CA GLY A 47 -30.46 13.88 -9.76
C GLY A 47 -29.93 12.74 -8.92
N ILE A 48 -30.75 11.71 -8.66
CA ILE A 48 -30.31 10.51 -7.90
C ILE A 48 -29.19 9.75 -8.64
N ALA A 49 -29.28 9.62 -9.96
CA ALA A 49 -28.26 8.91 -10.73
C ALA A 49 -26.92 9.66 -10.73
N ILE A 50 -26.95 10.99 -10.81
CA ILE A 50 -25.74 11.83 -10.71
C ILE A 50 -25.16 11.79 -9.29
N ALA A 51 -26.01 11.97 -8.28
CA ALA A 51 -25.59 11.95 -6.88
C ALA A 51 -24.99 10.59 -6.48
N ALA A 52 -25.57 9.48 -6.94
CA ALA A 52 -25.04 8.16 -6.73
C ALA A 52 -23.64 7.99 -7.34
N LYS A 53 -23.42 8.43 -8.59
CA LYS A 53 -22.08 8.40 -9.23
C LYS A 53 -21.08 9.26 -8.47
N LEU A 54 -21.45 10.45 -8.06
CA LEU A 54 -20.58 11.34 -7.28
C LEU A 54 -20.28 10.76 -5.89
N SER A 55 -21.26 10.15 -5.25
CA SER A 55 -21.07 9.48 -3.95
C SER A 55 -20.09 8.31 -4.04
N VAL A 56 -20.23 7.45 -5.07
CA VAL A 56 -19.26 6.37 -5.33
C VAL A 56 -17.86 6.94 -5.59
N LYS A 57 -17.77 8.02 -6.37
CA LYS A 57 -16.51 8.73 -6.61
C LYS A 57 -15.90 9.27 -5.32
N ALA A 58 -16.70 9.90 -4.46
CA ALA A 58 -16.24 10.41 -3.17
C ALA A 58 -15.70 9.29 -2.27
N VAL A 59 -16.35 8.12 -2.22
CA VAL A 59 -15.87 6.95 -1.48
C VAL A 59 -14.55 6.44 -2.06
N ALA A 60 -14.43 6.36 -3.39
CA ALA A 60 -13.18 5.91 -4.04
C ALA A 60 -12.03 6.89 -3.75
N VAL A 61 -12.27 8.20 -3.85
CA VAL A 61 -11.27 9.24 -3.53
C VAL A 61 -10.87 9.18 -2.05
N SER A 62 -11.81 8.99 -1.12
CA SER A 62 -11.51 8.82 0.30
C SER A 62 -10.60 7.61 0.55
N LYS A 63 -10.84 6.48 -0.12
CA LYS A 63 -9.97 5.30 -0.03
C LYS A 63 -8.59 5.53 -0.65
N SER A 64 -8.50 6.34 -1.69
CA SER A 64 -7.22 6.75 -2.28
C SER A 64 -6.42 7.64 -1.32
N ILE A 65 -7.07 8.53 -0.58
CA ILE A 65 -6.45 9.33 0.49
C ILE A 65 -5.90 8.42 1.60
N ASP A 66 -6.70 7.45 2.07
CA ASP A 66 -6.26 6.46 3.06
C ASP A 66 -5.01 5.71 2.57
N SER A 67 -4.99 5.28 1.29
CA SER A 67 -3.86 4.59 0.67
C SER A 67 -2.62 5.49 0.57
N GLY A 68 -2.80 6.78 0.25
CA GLY A 68 -1.73 7.77 0.23
C GLY A 68 -1.09 7.98 1.60
N ASN A 69 -1.90 8.11 2.63
CA ASN A 69 -1.43 8.23 4.01
C ASN A 69 -0.68 6.98 4.49
N GLN A 70 -1.15 5.78 4.11
CA GLN A 70 -0.43 4.54 4.38
C GLN A 70 0.92 4.49 3.65
N ALA A 71 0.98 4.95 2.40
CA ALA A 71 2.23 5.03 1.64
C ALA A 71 3.23 6.00 2.30
N LEU A 72 2.77 7.16 2.77
CA LEU A 72 3.61 8.11 3.53
C LEU A 72 4.16 7.49 4.80
N ALA A 73 3.33 6.81 5.60
CA ALA A 73 3.76 6.14 6.82
C ALA A 73 4.78 5.02 6.56
N MET A 74 4.60 4.27 5.46
CA MET A 74 5.56 3.26 5.01
C MET A 74 6.91 3.89 4.65
N LEU A 75 6.90 4.99 3.87
CA LEU A 75 8.13 5.67 3.45
C LEU A 75 8.86 6.33 4.63
N GLN A 76 8.15 6.88 5.61
CA GLN A 76 8.72 7.39 6.84
C GLN A 76 9.41 6.29 7.66
N THR A 77 8.80 5.09 7.70
CA THR A 77 9.42 3.92 8.36
C THR A 77 10.69 3.51 7.62
N ALA A 78 10.68 3.49 6.30
CA ALA A 78 11.87 3.18 5.49
C ALA A 78 12.97 4.24 5.70
N GLU A 79 12.62 5.52 5.69
CA GLU A 79 13.57 6.62 5.93
C GLU A 79 14.23 6.51 7.30
N GLY A 80 13.47 6.16 8.34
CA GLY A 80 14.03 5.92 9.69
C GLY A 80 15.08 4.82 9.69
N GLY A 81 14.85 3.72 8.95
CA GLY A 81 15.84 2.64 8.77
C GLY A 81 17.07 3.11 8.00
N ILE A 82 16.89 3.86 6.91
CA ILE A 82 17.98 4.43 6.11
C ILE A 82 18.85 5.38 6.95
N ASP A 83 18.24 6.19 7.82
CA ASP A 83 18.97 7.11 8.70
C ASP A 83 19.87 6.36 9.67
N GLN A 84 19.38 5.25 10.27
CA GLN A 84 20.21 4.42 11.15
C GLN A 84 21.36 3.77 10.38
N ILE A 85 21.15 3.29 9.17
CA ILE A 85 22.21 2.74 8.31
C ILE A 85 23.24 3.84 8.00
N SER A 86 22.83 5.06 7.70
CA SER A 86 23.71 6.19 7.48
C SER A 86 24.64 6.47 8.66
N ASN A 87 24.09 6.41 9.87
CA ASN A 87 24.86 6.58 11.11
C ASN A 87 25.91 5.49 11.28
N ILE A 88 25.56 4.23 10.97
CA ILE A 88 26.49 3.12 11.02
C ILE A 88 27.58 3.26 9.96
N LEU A 89 27.26 3.64 8.72
CA LEU A 89 28.25 3.87 7.65
C LEU A 89 29.24 4.98 8.06
N THR A 90 28.78 6.02 8.71
CA THR A 90 29.64 7.09 9.24
C THR A 90 30.59 6.53 10.32
N ARG A 91 30.11 5.66 11.20
CA ARG A 91 30.95 4.98 12.19
C ARG A 91 31.96 4.05 11.53
N LEU A 92 31.54 3.25 10.54
CA LEU A 92 32.44 2.40 9.76
C LEU A 92 33.55 3.21 9.07
N LYS A 93 33.24 4.38 8.52
CA LYS A 93 34.22 5.26 7.90
C LYS A 93 35.24 5.78 8.95
N SER A 94 34.78 6.13 10.14
CA SER A 94 35.65 6.53 11.25
C SER A 94 36.64 5.40 11.63
N ILE A 95 36.15 4.16 11.74
CA ILE A 95 36.95 2.99 12.07
C ILE A 95 37.97 2.68 10.95
N ALA A 96 37.54 2.73 9.68
CA ALA A 96 38.38 2.53 8.53
C ALA A 96 39.50 3.57 8.47
N THR A 97 39.18 4.85 8.73
CA THR A 97 40.17 5.94 8.80
C THR A 97 41.18 5.70 9.92
N GLN A 98 40.72 5.25 11.08
CA GLN A 98 41.60 4.89 12.18
C GLN A 98 42.52 3.72 11.80
N SER A 99 41.99 2.66 11.17
CA SER A 99 42.82 1.51 10.75
C SER A 99 43.79 1.87 9.63
N ALA A 100 43.46 2.83 8.76
CA ALA A 100 44.36 3.30 7.70
C ALA A 100 45.58 4.06 8.24
N SER A 101 45.58 4.50 9.50
CA SER A 101 46.71 5.20 10.14
C SER A 101 47.87 4.27 10.42
N ALA A 102 49.09 4.76 10.20
CA ALA A 102 50.31 3.99 10.46
C ALA A 102 50.50 3.63 11.95
N ASN A 103 49.93 4.41 12.85
CA ASN A 103 50.11 4.24 14.30
C ASN A 103 49.03 3.36 14.95
N THR A 104 48.19 2.68 14.19
CA THR A 104 47.15 1.80 14.73
C THR A 104 47.75 0.49 15.27
N VAL A 105 47.59 0.28 16.55
CA VAL A 105 48.20 -0.88 17.24
C VAL A 105 47.30 -2.12 17.18
N ASP A 106 45.97 -1.95 17.18
CA ASP A 106 45.01 -3.06 17.22
C ASP A 106 43.99 -2.97 16.09
N ARG A 107 44.40 -3.31 14.87
CA ARG A 107 43.51 -3.40 13.70
C ARG A 107 42.55 -4.57 13.81
N ALA A 108 42.94 -5.64 14.49
CA ALA A 108 42.08 -6.82 14.63
C ALA A 108 40.82 -6.50 15.44
N ALA A 109 40.94 -5.73 16.51
CA ALA A 109 39.79 -5.29 17.30
C ALA A 109 38.86 -4.37 16.47
N LEU A 110 39.43 -3.46 15.66
CA LEU A 110 38.66 -2.60 14.77
C LEU A 110 37.92 -3.40 13.68
N ASP A 111 38.52 -4.45 13.15
CA ASP A 111 37.91 -5.31 12.16
C ASP A 111 36.75 -6.15 12.74
N VAL A 112 36.88 -6.60 13.99
CA VAL A 112 35.76 -7.21 14.72
C VAL A 112 34.61 -6.23 14.91
N GLU A 113 34.87 -4.95 15.27
CA GLU A 113 33.86 -3.93 15.40
C GLU A 113 33.18 -3.67 14.04
N ARG A 114 33.96 -3.57 12.93
CA ARG A 114 33.45 -3.47 11.55
C ARG A 114 32.43 -4.58 11.25
N GLY A 115 32.83 -5.83 11.46
CA GLY A 115 31.96 -6.98 11.19
C GLY A 115 30.65 -6.97 11.99
N LYS A 116 30.68 -6.45 13.24
CA LYS A 116 29.47 -6.29 14.06
C LYS A 116 28.58 -5.18 13.51
N LEU A 117 29.14 -4.06 13.08
CA LEU A 117 28.40 -2.95 12.47
C LEU A 117 27.79 -3.34 11.12
N GLU A 118 28.48 -4.09 10.29
CA GLU A 118 27.93 -4.65 9.05
C GLU A 118 26.77 -5.61 9.32
N SER A 119 26.92 -6.48 10.31
CA SER A 119 25.82 -7.36 10.75
C SER A 119 24.63 -6.54 11.25
N GLN A 120 24.86 -5.42 11.90
CA GLN A 120 23.79 -4.52 12.34
C GLN A 120 23.08 -3.82 11.17
N ILE A 121 23.81 -3.43 10.12
CA ILE A 121 23.18 -2.92 8.87
C ILE A 121 22.22 -3.97 8.31
N ASN A 122 22.68 -5.23 8.18
CA ASN A 122 21.83 -6.31 7.68
C ASN A 122 20.58 -6.53 8.56
N ASN A 123 20.75 -6.49 9.88
CA ASN A 123 19.64 -6.60 10.82
C ASN A 123 18.62 -5.47 10.64
N ILE A 124 19.07 -4.21 10.45
CA ILE A 124 18.20 -3.09 10.19
C ILE A 124 17.48 -3.26 8.86
N ALA A 125 18.20 -3.66 7.80
CA ALA A 125 17.61 -3.85 6.47
C ALA A 125 16.48 -4.91 6.48
N VAL A 126 16.67 -6.03 7.18
CA VAL A 126 15.70 -7.11 7.30
C VAL A 126 14.53 -6.76 8.23
N ASN A 127 14.83 -6.07 9.35
CA ASN A 127 13.82 -5.79 10.38
C ASN A 127 13.03 -4.50 10.13
N THR A 128 13.44 -3.64 9.18
CA THR A 128 12.66 -2.47 8.79
C THR A 128 11.48 -2.93 7.94
N ARG A 129 10.31 -3.03 8.59
CA ARG A 129 9.08 -3.57 8.00
C ARG A 129 7.92 -2.62 8.20
N TYR A 130 6.98 -2.68 7.27
CA TYR A 130 5.65 -2.06 7.42
C TYR A 130 4.58 -3.15 7.22
N GLY A 131 3.92 -3.54 8.31
CA GLY A 131 3.15 -4.78 8.34
C GLY A 131 4.05 -5.99 8.09
N ASP A 132 3.67 -6.83 7.13
CA ASP A 132 4.42 -8.04 6.76
C ASP A 132 5.44 -7.81 5.64
N LYS A 133 5.59 -6.57 5.16
CA LYS A 133 6.46 -6.24 4.01
C LYS A 133 7.80 -5.69 4.48
N GLU A 134 8.88 -6.31 4.01
CA GLU A 134 10.24 -5.80 4.17
C GLU A 134 10.47 -4.63 3.23
N LEU A 135 11.03 -3.53 3.77
CA LEU A 135 11.17 -2.29 3.00
C LEU A 135 12.57 -2.14 2.40
N LEU A 136 13.61 -2.49 3.15
CA LEU A 136 15.01 -2.20 2.84
C LEU A 136 15.83 -3.43 2.44
N HIS A 137 15.25 -4.61 2.46
CA HIS A 137 15.91 -5.86 2.09
C HIS A 137 15.81 -6.20 0.60
N GLY A 138 14.83 -5.65 -0.08
CA GLY A 138 14.50 -6.02 -1.46
C GLY A 138 13.84 -7.39 -1.54
N THR A 139 13.59 -7.85 -2.76
CA THR A 139 13.26 -9.26 -2.99
C THR A 139 14.56 -10.03 -3.07
N GLY A 140 14.77 -11.01 -2.19
CA GLY A 140 15.93 -11.86 -2.24
C GLY A 140 16.11 -12.52 -3.62
N SER A 141 17.32 -12.90 -3.95
CA SER A 141 17.59 -13.64 -5.19
C SER A 141 16.77 -14.93 -5.23
N THR A 142 16.29 -15.28 -6.41
CA THR A 142 15.51 -16.50 -6.63
C THR A 142 16.25 -17.46 -7.55
N LEU A 143 15.99 -18.76 -7.41
CA LEU A 143 16.47 -19.74 -8.38
C LEU A 143 15.75 -19.52 -9.71
N GLY A 144 16.52 -19.20 -10.74
CA GLY A 144 15.99 -19.04 -12.09
C GLY A 144 15.61 -20.40 -12.69
N ALA A 145 14.54 -20.41 -13.50
CA ALA A 145 14.00 -21.61 -14.13
C ALA A 145 14.81 -22.12 -15.33
N THR A 146 16.04 -21.67 -15.55
CA THR A 146 16.82 -22.01 -16.74
C THR A 146 17.73 -23.20 -16.52
N GLY A 147 17.25 -24.36 -16.94
CA GLY A 147 18.05 -25.36 -17.70
C GLY A 147 19.01 -26.24 -16.95
N ALA A 148 19.07 -26.26 -15.63
CA ALA A 148 19.90 -27.21 -14.96
C ALA A 148 19.06 -28.05 -14.01
N SER A 149 18.92 -29.28 -14.37
CA SER A 149 18.56 -30.37 -13.46
C SER A 149 19.63 -30.46 -12.39
N ILE A 150 19.53 -29.66 -11.32
CA ILE A 150 20.03 -30.13 -10.05
C ILE A 150 19.07 -31.27 -9.72
N THR A 151 19.42 -32.45 -10.20
CA THR A 151 18.60 -33.62 -9.98
C THR A 151 18.66 -33.90 -8.50
N LEU A 152 17.52 -33.75 -7.83
CA LEU A 152 17.26 -34.13 -6.44
C LEU A 152 17.73 -35.58 -6.12
N GLY A 153 18.22 -36.32 -7.12
CA GLY A 153 18.73 -37.70 -7.02
C GLY A 153 20.10 -37.85 -6.38
N PHE A 154 20.90 -36.78 -6.25
CA PHE A 154 22.27 -36.85 -5.67
C PHE A 154 22.34 -36.43 -4.19
N GLY A 155 21.23 -36.44 -3.48
CA GLY A 155 21.21 -36.09 -2.06
C GLY A 155 21.07 -34.61 -1.75
N ILE A 156 20.83 -33.74 -2.75
CA ILE A 156 20.47 -32.36 -2.54
C ILE A 156 18.92 -32.30 -2.45
N SER A 157 18.42 -31.81 -1.32
CA SER A 157 17.00 -31.70 -1.04
C SER A 157 16.42 -30.29 -1.30
N GLY A 158 17.29 -29.29 -1.48
CA GLY A 158 16.89 -27.92 -1.80
C GLY A 158 18.07 -26.97 -1.80
N ILE A 159 17.90 -25.85 -2.50
CA ILE A 159 18.85 -24.74 -2.48
C ILE A 159 18.06 -23.49 -2.12
N ASP A 160 18.50 -22.80 -1.09
CA ASP A 160 17.96 -21.53 -0.65
C ASP A 160 18.95 -20.42 -1.03
N VAL A 161 18.51 -19.52 -1.86
CA VAL A 161 19.27 -18.35 -2.34
C VAL A 161 18.69 -17.04 -1.83
N SER A 162 17.71 -17.10 -0.94
CA SER A 162 17.03 -15.91 -0.42
C SER A 162 17.96 -14.97 0.34
N GLY A 163 19.05 -15.50 0.91
CA GLY A 163 20.10 -14.71 1.56
C GLY A 163 21.13 -14.09 0.62
N SER A 164 21.08 -14.39 -0.68
CA SER A 164 22.02 -13.87 -1.66
C SER A 164 21.53 -12.56 -2.28
N SER A 165 22.47 -11.65 -2.55
CA SER A 165 22.19 -10.31 -3.10
C SER A 165 22.95 -10.09 -4.40
N PHE A 166 22.63 -10.84 -5.43
CA PHE A 166 23.25 -10.66 -6.73
C PHE A 166 22.62 -9.49 -7.48
N THR A 167 23.46 -8.65 -8.10
CA THR A 167 23.04 -7.47 -8.87
C THR A 167 22.68 -7.78 -10.32
N SER A 168 23.03 -8.97 -10.79
CA SER A 168 22.71 -9.48 -12.12
C SER A 168 22.45 -10.99 -12.03
N ASN A 169 21.75 -11.53 -13.03
CA ASN A 169 21.59 -12.97 -13.15
C ASN A 169 22.95 -13.65 -13.34
N VAL A 170 23.26 -14.62 -12.50
CA VAL A 170 24.53 -15.33 -12.52
C VAL A 170 24.31 -16.85 -12.56
N ASN A 171 25.21 -17.52 -13.24
CA ASN A 171 25.26 -18.99 -13.20
C ASN A 171 26.16 -19.43 -12.06
N ALA A 172 25.64 -20.30 -11.23
CA ALA A 172 26.38 -20.90 -10.11
C ALA A 172 26.70 -22.37 -10.42
N THR A 173 27.90 -22.79 -10.10
CA THR A 173 28.29 -24.20 -10.17
C THR A 173 28.61 -24.72 -8.79
N LEU A 174 27.97 -25.82 -8.39
CA LEU A 174 28.20 -26.50 -7.12
C LEU A 174 28.98 -27.77 -7.37
N THR A 175 30.09 -27.93 -6.68
CA THR A 175 30.91 -29.16 -6.67
C THR A 175 30.97 -29.70 -5.25
N ILE A 176 30.62 -30.98 -5.09
CA ILE A 176 30.75 -31.67 -3.80
C ILE A 176 31.72 -32.84 -3.98
N SER A 177 32.74 -32.89 -3.18
CA SER A 177 33.75 -33.97 -3.14
C SER A 177 34.03 -34.39 -1.68
N GLY A 178 33.60 -35.58 -1.33
CA GLY A 178 33.72 -36.09 0.04
C GLY A 178 32.94 -35.23 1.05
N THR A 179 33.69 -34.54 1.91
CA THR A 179 33.17 -33.63 2.94
C THR A 179 33.36 -32.14 2.59
N SER A 180 33.79 -31.85 1.38
CA SER A 180 34.01 -30.47 0.90
C SER A 180 32.98 -30.12 -0.19
N ALA A 181 32.33 -29.00 -0.02
CA ALA A 181 31.46 -28.42 -1.03
C ALA A 181 32.04 -27.09 -1.51
N THR A 182 32.17 -26.92 -2.81
CA THR A 182 32.67 -25.70 -3.43
C THR A 182 31.56 -25.11 -4.30
N LEU A 183 31.24 -23.86 -4.04
CA LEU A 183 30.31 -23.10 -4.84
C LEU A 183 31.09 -22.02 -5.62
N ALA A 184 30.94 -22.01 -6.95
CA ALA A 184 31.55 -21.00 -7.83
C ALA A 184 30.47 -20.16 -8.48
N ILE A 185 30.58 -18.85 -8.36
CA ILE A 185 29.62 -17.88 -8.89
C ILE A 185 30.40 -16.69 -9.46
N GLY A 186 30.19 -16.38 -10.74
CA GLY A 186 30.75 -15.17 -11.37
C GLY A 186 32.30 -15.09 -11.34
N GLY A 187 32.99 -16.23 -11.26
CA GLY A 187 34.47 -16.30 -11.16
C GLY A 187 35.02 -16.34 -9.71
N SER A 188 34.19 -16.12 -8.71
CA SER A 188 34.52 -16.29 -7.30
C SER A 188 34.12 -17.68 -6.81
N THR A 189 34.91 -18.25 -5.91
CA THR A 189 34.68 -19.60 -5.34
C THR A 189 34.72 -19.56 -3.84
N GLN A 190 33.78 -20.22 -3.20
CA GLN A 190 33.78 -20.50 -1.76
C GLN A 190 33.75 -22.01 -1.52
N SER A 191 34.64 -22.51 -0.70
CA SER A 191 34.67 -23.92 -0.28
C SER A 191 34.30 -24.02 1.20
N VAL A 192 33.36 -24.91 1.50
CA VAL A 192 32.86 -25.14 2.84
C VAL A 192 32.98 -26.64 3.15
N THR A 193 33.59 -26.99 4.30
CA THR A 193 33.57 -28.37 4.79
C THR A 193 32.30 -28.63 5.57
N PHE A 194 31.68 -29.77 5.34
CA PHE A 194 30.44 -30.17 6.01
C PHE A 194 30.54 -31.63 6.49
N SER A 195 29.75 -31.97 7.49
CA SER A 195 29.59 -33.36 7.90
C SER A 195 28.42 -33.99 7.14
N LYS A 196 28.66 -35.15 6.53
CA LYS A 196 27.61 -35.89 5.83
C LYS A 196 26.50 -36.27 6.81
N PRO A 197 25.24 -35.90 6.53
CA PRO A 197 24.12 -36.29 7.39
C PRO A 197 23.97 -37.83 7.45
N THR A 198 23.53 -38.35 8.58
CA THR A 198 23.24 -39.76 8.77
C THR A 198 21.77 -39.99 9.01
N GLY A 199 21.22 -41.09 8.45
CA GLY A 199 19.81 -41.44 8.61
C GLY A 199 18.87 -40.51 7.81
N ILE A 200 17.76 -40.12 8.41
CA ILE A 200 16.74 -39.25 7.80
C ILE A 200 17.01 -37.76 8.05
N ASN A 201 18.11 -37.40 8.69
CA ASN A 201 18.43 -36.03 9.01
C ASN A 201 18.84 -35.26 7.75
N LEU A 202 18.43 -34.00 7.68
CA LEU A 202 18.88 -33.04 6.67
C LEU A 202 20.05 -32.24 7.22
N GLY A 203 21.12 -32.12 6.43
CA GLY A 203 22.21 -31.19 6.69
C GLY A 203 22.04 -29.89 5.90
N GLU A 204 22.72 -28.85 6.35
CA GLU A 204 22.78 -27.57 5.65
C GLU A 204 24.25 -27.20 5.40
N ILE A 205 24.56 -26.89 4.15
CA ILE A 205 25.84 -26.33 3.74
C ILE A 205 25.61 -24.84 3.48
N ASN A 206 26.24 -24.01 4.30
CA ASN A 206 26.04 -22.56 4.22
C ASN A 206 27.25 -21.90 3.56
N PHE A 207 27.03 -21.36 2.36
CA PHE A 207 28.01 -20.54 1.65
C PHE A 207 27.78 -19.08 2.04
N SER A 208 28.35 -18.66 3.17
CA SER A 208 28.17 -17.36 3.79
C SER A 208 28.52 -16.19 2.88
N ASP A 209 29.60 -16.35 2.07
CA ASP A 209 30.10 -15.28 1.18
C ASP A 209 29.11 -14.98 0.03
N PHE A 210 28.31 -15.97 -0.32
CA PHE A 210 27.29 -15.85 -1.38
C PHE A 210 25.86 -15.76 -0.84
N GLY A 211 25.65 -15.96 0.47
CA GLY A 211 24.31 -16.04 1.06
C GLY A 211 23.47 -17.21 0.55
N VAL A 212 24.12 -18.27 0.07
CA VAL A 212 23.47 -19.46 -0.50
C VAL A 212 23.54 -20.60 0.50
N LYS A 213 22.41 -21.27 0.73
CA LYS A 213 22.34 -22.46 1.60
C LYS A 213 21.88 -23.66 0.79
N VAL A 214 22.59 -24.77 0.91
CA VAL A 214 22.24 -26.01 0.23
C VAL A 214 21.84 -27.05 1.27
N LYS A 215 20.62 -27.53 1.17
CA LYS A 215 20.09 -28.61 2.02
C LYS A 215 20.41 -29.93 1.42
N VAL A 216 21.10 -30.79 2.20
CA VAL A 216 21.57 -32.11 1.78
C VAL A 216 21.01 -33.19 2.68
N ASN A 217 20.86 -34.42 2.16
CA ASN A 217 20.44 -35.58 2.93
C ASN A 217 21.57 -36.64 2.97
N SER A 218 21.31 -37.77 3.60
CA SER A 218 22.28 -38.84 3.76
C SER A 218 22.76 -39.51 2.45
N ASN A 219 22.06 -39.30 1.34
CA ASN A 219 22.43 -39.82 0.02
C ASN A 219 23.41 -38.91 -0.71
N ILE A 220 23.88 -37.81 -0.08
CA ILE A 220 24.86 -36.93 -0.70
C ILE A 220 26.16 -37.71 -0.96
N GLY A 221 26.54 -37.82 -2.20
CA GLY A 221 27.77 -38.43 -2.68
C GLY A 221 28.67 -37.43 -3.36
N ASP A 222 29.77 -37.91 -3.94
CA ASP A 222 30.62 -37.06 -4.76
C ASP A 222 29.84 -36.58 -5.96
N PHE A 223 29.61 -35.29 -6.00
CA PHE A 223 28.88 -34.61 -7.04
C PHE A 223 29.80 -33.55 -7.65
N VAL A 224 30.12 -33.75 -8.90
CA VAL A 224 30.81 -32.75 -9.69
C VAL A 224 29.77 -32.23 -10.70
N SER A 225 29.26 -31.05 -10.44
CA SER A 225 28.51 -30.32 -11.46
C SER A 225 29.50 -29.97 -12.57
N THR A 226 29.53 -30.77 -13.64
CA THR A 226 30.28 -30.38 -14.84
C THR A 226 29.71 -29.04 -15.36
N ALA A 227 30.54 -28.23 -15.97
CA ALA A 227 30.25 -26.83 -16.35
C ALA A 227 28.95 -26.58 -17.18
N ALA A 228 28.24 -27.65 -17.56
CA ALA A 228 26.94 -27.59 -18.25
C ALA A 228 25.72 -27.62 -17.31
N SER A 229 25.91 -27.84 -16.01
CA SER A 229 24.83 -28.08 -15.04
C SER A 229 24.78 -27.00 -13.93
N GLY A 230 25.24 -25.79 -14.23
CA GLY A 230 25.08 -24.65 -13.32
C GLY A 230 23.60 -24.30 -13.11
N PHE A 231 23.26 -23.81 -11.96
CA PHE A 231 21.94 -23.23 -11.73
C PHE A 231 22.01 -21.70 -11.85
N ALA A 232 20.99 -21.13 -12.48
CA ALA A 232 20.92 -19.68 -12.56
C ALA A 232 20.34 -19.12 -11.25
N ILE A 233 20.99 -18.12 -10.72
CA ILE A 233 20.45 -17.30 -9.64
C ILE A 233 19.96 -16.01 -10.28
N THR A 234 18.67 -15.76 -10.20
CA THR A 234 18.08 -14.50 -10.65
C THR A 234 18.33 -13.45 -9.56
N ALA A 235 18.92 -12.34 -9.96
CA ALA A 235 19.21 -11.25 -9.03
C ALA A 235 17.97 -10.81 -8.27
N GLY A 236 18.11 -10.55 -7.01
CA GLY A 236 17.09 -9.88 -6.21
C GLY A 236 16.85 -8.48 -6.73
N THR A 237 15.60 -8.09 -6.83
CA THR A 237 15.21 -6.75 -7.28
C THR A 237 14.87 -5.87 -6.07
N ASN A 238 14.91 -4.56 -6.28
CA ASN A 238 14.40 -3.61 -5.29
C ASN A 238 12.95 -3.90 -4.94
N SER A 239 12.56 -3.66 -3.70
CA SER A 239 11.16 -3.76 -3.30
C SER A 239 10.36 -2.66 -3.97
N THR A 240 9.44 -3.01 -4.85
CA THR A 240 8.58 -2.04 -5.54
C THR A 240 7.18 -2.11 -4.98
N PHE A 241 6.68 -0.98 -4.52
CA PHE A 241 5.33 -0.81 -3.97
C PHE A 241 4.53 0.11 -4.89
N GLU A 242 3.36 -0.35 -5.30
CA GLU A 242 2.46 0.43 -6.14
C GLU A 242 1.24 0.84 -5.32
N TYR A 243 0.95 2.13 -5.29
CA TYR A 243 -0.20 2.72 -4.60
C TYR A 243 -1.15 3.36 -5.59
N GLN A 244 -2.43 2.99 -5.50
CA GLN A 244 -3.50 3.61 -6.26
C GLN A 244 -3.93 4.91 -5.56
N LEU A 245 -3.62 6.05 -6.15
CA LEU A 245 -3.94 7.39 -5.67
C LEU A 245 -4.90 8.09 -6.63
N GLY A 246 -6.06 7.50 -6.83
CA GLY A 246 -7.13 8.02 -7.70
C GLY A 246 -8.23 7.01 -7.91
N ASP A 247 -9.37 7.50 -8.43
CA ASP A 247 -10.61 6.75 -8.63
C ASP A 247 -10.65 5.93 -9.93
N GLN A 248 -9.65 6.09 -10.80
CA GLN A 248 -9.61 5.45 -12.13
C GLN A 248 -8.38 4.56 -12.28
N ASN A 249 -8.53 3.46 -13.02
CA ASN A 249 -7.44 2.55 -13.36
C ASN A 249 -6.59 3.09 -14.52
N ILE A 250 -5.87 4.19 -14.28
CA ILE A 250 -4.92 4.80 -15.22
C ILE A 250 -3.55 4.93 -14.57
N SER A 251 -2.49 4.94 -15.36
CA SER A 251 -1.11 5.01 -14.86
C SER A 251 -0.83 6.27 -14.05
N GLN A 252 -1.48 7.38 -14.36
CA GLN A 252 -1.34 8.66 -13.66
C GLN A 252 -1.89 8.63 -12.22
N ASN A 253 -2.81 7.71 -11.96
CA ASN A 253 -3.40 7.51 -10.62
C ASN A 253 -2.61 6.48 -9.79
N ARG A 254 -1.46 6.03 -10.25
CA ARG A 254 -0.59 5.10 -9.54
C ARG A 254 0.74 5.74 -9.24
N VAL A 255 1.18 5.60 -8.01
CA VAL A 255 2.54 5.95 -7.62
C VAL A 255 3.28 4.67 -7.30
N SER A 256 4.35 4.42 -8.05
CA SER A 256 5.24 3.29 -7.84
C SER A 256 6.49 3.79 -7.13
N VAL A 257 6.76 3.23 -5.98
CA VAL A 257 7.95 3.53 -5.17
C VAL A 257 8.84 2.29 -5.14
N SER A 258 10.06 2.42 -5.65
CA SER A 258 11.06 1.38 -5.59
C SER A 258 12.04 1.70 -4.47
N LEU A 259 12.10 0.84 -3.46
CA LEU A 259 13.05 0.94 -2.36
C LEU A 259 14.23 0.01 -2.64
N ALA A 260 15.42 0.55 -2.54
CA ALA A 260 16.66 -0.16 -2.80
C ALA A 260 16.96 -1.22 -1.72
N ASN A 261 17.80 -2.19 -2.07
CA ASN A 261 18.33 -3.17 -1.13
C ASN A 261 19.52 -2.57 -0.38
N PHE A 262 19.38 -2.39 0.92
CA PHE A 262 20.38 -1.79 1.81
C PHE A 262 21.15 -2.84 2.65
N THR A 263 21.14 -4.11 2.26
CA THR A 263 22.06 -5.07 2.89
C THR A 263 23.51 -4.77 2.51
N THR A 264 24.45 -5.24 3.31
CA THR A 264 25.90 -5.03 3.07
C THR A 264 26.37 -5.60 1.74
N THR A 265 25.76 -6.70 1.29
CA THR A 265 26.00 -7.35 -0.01
C THR A 265 25.06 -6.85 -1.10
N GLY A 266 24.08 -6.00 -0.76
CA GLY A 266 23.12 -5.44 -1.71
C GLY A 266 23.75 -4.50 -2.72
N SER A 267 23.08 -4.33 -3.87
CA SER A 267 23.55 -3.49 -4.98
C SER A 267 23.80 -2.03 -4.59
N THR A 268 23.14 -1.56 -3.53
CA THR A 268 23.21 -0.17 -3.10
C THR A 268 24.44 0.10 -2.25
N LEU A 269 24.73 -0.74 -1.26
CA LEU A 269 25.86 -0.54 -0.35
C LEU A 269 27.11 -1.26 -0.83
N ASN A 270 27.01 -2.51 -1.26
CA ASN A 270 28.11 -3.35 -1.76
C ASN A 270 29.40 -3.22 -0.92
N LEU A 271 29.26 -3.41 0.40
CA LEU A 271 30.36 -3.29 1.34
C LEU A 271 31.24 -4.54 1.24
N THR A 272 32.32 -4.44 0.49
CA THR A 272 33.30 -5.51 0.31
C THR A 272 34.65 -5.07 0.82
N GLY A 273 35.37 -5.95 1.50
CA GLY A 273 36.71 -5.71 2.01
C GLY A 273 36.81 -5.82 3.54
N ASP A 274 38.02 -5.69 4.02
CA ASP A 274 38.39 -5.72 5.42
C ASP A 274 39.26 -4.50 5.78
N ILE A 275 39.58 -4.37 7.03
CA ILE A 275 40.47 -3.31 7.55
C ILE A 275 41.66 -3.90 8.31
N SER A 276 42.07 -5.13 7.99
CA SER A 276 43.13 -5.86 8.64
C SER A 276 44.51 -5.20 8.45
N ASP A 277 44.72 -4.48 7.37
CA ASP A 277 45.87 -3.68 7.10
C ASP A 277 45.56 -2.27 6.60
N ALA A 278 46.58 -1.40 6.57
CA ALA A 278 46.39 0.01 6.17
C ALA A 278 45.97 0.20 4.68
N THR A 279 46.34 -0.76 3.82
CA THR A 279 46.02 -0.69 2.38
C THR A 279 44.56 -1.10 2.15
N ASN A 280 44.16 -2.22 2.77
CA ASN A 280 42.78 -2.67 2.75
C ASN A 280 41.82 -1.62 3.37
N ALA A 281 42.20 -1.01 4.50
CA ALA A 281 41.44 0.03 5.14
C ALA A 281 41.21 1.25 4.21
N LYS A 282 42.23 1.67 3.42
CA LYS A 282 42.06 2.74 2.42
C LYS A 282 41.13 2.35 1.29
N THR A 283 41.20 1.10 0.82
CA THR A 283 40.29 0.57 -0.21
C THR A 283 38.87 0.54 0.31
N TYR A 284 38.67 0.05 1.54
CA TYR A 284 37.37 0.01 2.20
C TYR A 284 36.79 1.41 2.43
N MET A 285 37.59 2.42 2.73
CA MET A 285 37.15 3.81 2.78
C MET A 285 36.53 4.30 1.47
N THR A 286 37.11 3.92 0.32
CA THR A 286 36.56 4.28 -1.00
C THR A 286 35.24 3.56 -1.25
N THR A 287 35.14 2.30 -0.84
CA THR A 287 33.87 1.54 -0.89
C THR A 287 32.78 2.22 -0.04
N LEU A 288 33.13 2.65 1.18
CA LEU A 288 32.22 3.38 2.06
C LEU A 288 31.77 4.72 1.47
N ASP A 289 32.67 5.47 0.81
CA ASP A 289 32.31 6.72 0.15
C ASP A 289 31.27 6.50 -0.97
N THR A 290 31.46 5.43 -1.74
CA THR A 290 30.50 5.03 -2.77
C THR A 290 29.16 4.63 -2.16
N ALA A 291 29.19 3.81 -1.09
CA ALA A 291 28.00 3.37 -0.38
C ALA A 291 27.19 4.55 0.21
N ILE A 292 27.88 5.52 0.84
CA ILE A 292 27.26 6.73 1.38
C ILE A 292 26.64 7.58 0.25
N GLY A 293 27.33 7.71 -0.88
CA GLY A 293 26.81 8.41 -2.07
C GLY A 293 25.54 7.76 -2.61
N ASN A 294 25.55 6.44 -2.75
CA ASN A 294 24.38 5.67 -3.18
C ASN A 294 23.22 5.81 -2.20
N LEU A 295 23.50 5.63 -0.89
CA LEU A 295 22.48 5.79 0.16
C LEU A 295 21.84 7.18 0.13
N THR A 296 22.64 8.23 -0.03
CA THR A 296 22.14 9.61 -0.12
C THR A 296 21.25 9.79 -1.35
N THR A 297 21.60 9.19 -2.48
CA THR A 297 20.80 9.22 -3.71
C THR A 297 19.46 8.52 -3.51
N GLU A 298 19.47 7.33 -2.90
CA GLU A 298 18.24 6.59 -2.62
C GLU A 298 17.34 7.32 -1.60
N ARG A 299 17.94 7.92 -0.57
CA ARG A 299 17.20 8.78 0.38
C ARG A 299 16.53 9.96 -0.33
N GLY A 300 17.23 10.56 -1.31
CA GLY A 300 16.66 11.61 -2.16
C GLY A 300 15.43 11.14 -2.96
N LYS A 301 15.47 9.91 -3.49
CA LYS A 301 14.32 9.32 -4.19
C LYS A 301 13.13 9.07 -3.26
N VAL A 302 13.39 8.57 -2.05
CA VAL A 302 12.35 8.38 -1.02
C VAL A 302 11.69 9.71 -0.67
N GLY A 303 12.49 10.76 -0.41
CA GLY A 303 11.98 12.11 -0.13
C GLY A 303 11.17 12.70 -1.30
N ALA A 304 11.61 12.50 -2.54
CA ALA A 304 10.88 12.94 -3.73
C ALA A 304 9.54 12.21 -3.86
N ALA A 305 9.51 10.89 -3.60
CA ALA A 305 8.28 10.10 -3.62
C ALA A 305 7.30 10.54 -2.52
N MET A 306 7.79 10.84 -1.31
CA MET A 306 6.95 11.37 -0.21
C MET A 306 6.32 12.70 -0.60
N ASN A 307 7.08 13.63 -1.18
CA ASN A 307 6.55 14.90 -1.67
C ASN A 307 5.50 14.68 -2.77
N GLN A 308 5.75 13.81 -3.73
CA GLN A 308 4.80 13.48 -4.80
C GLN A 308 3.48 12.96 -4.23
N ILE A 309 3.54 12.00 -3.29
CA ILE A 309 2.35 11.44 -2.66
C ILE A 309 1.62 12.52 -1.85
N SER A 310 2.33 13.36 -1.10
CA SER A 310 1.73 14.44 -0.32
C SER A 310 0.95 15.43 -1.18
N TYR A 311 1.52 15.86 -2.31
CA TYR A 311 0.79 16.73 -3.26
C TYR A 311 -0.43 16.05 -3.87
N GLN A 312 -0.32 14.74 -4.16
CA GLN A 312 -1.46 13.98 -4.69
C GLN A 312 -2.57 13.82 -3.65
N VAL A 313 -2.22 13.53 -2.39
CA VAL A 313 -3.20 13.45 -1.28
C VAL A 313 -3.91 14.79 -1.10
N ALA A 314 -3.20 15.92 -1.07
CA ALA A 314 -3.81 17.25 -0.96
C ALA A 314 -4.77 17.56 -2.13
N ASN A 315 -4.42 17.15 -3.36
CA ASN A 315 -5.31 17.27 -4.50
C ASN A 315 -6.57 16.40 -4.35
N LEU A 316 -6.40 15.16 -3.87
CA LEU A 316 -7.52 14.25 -3.63
C LEU A 316 -8.44 14.76 -2.52
N GLU A 317 -7.92 15.37 -1.46
CA GLU A 317 -8.71 16.00 -0.40
C GLU A 317 -9.59 17.11 -0.97
N THR A 318 -9.02 17.99 -1.79
CA THR A 318 -9.79 19.05 -2.49
C THR A 318 -10.85 18.44 -3.42
N MET A 319 -10.52 17.39 -4.15
CA MET A 319 -11.48 16.69 -5.01
C MET A 319 -12.60 16.04 -4.20
N TYR A 320 -12.28 15.44 -3.06
CA TYR A 320 -13.26 14.85 -2.13
C TYR A 320 -14.23 15.89 -1.61
N GLU A 321 -13.72 17.03 -1.14
CA GLU A 321 -14.53 18.14 -0.65
C GLU A 321 -15.48 18.67 -1.73
N ASN A 322 -14.95 18.97 -2.92
CA ASN A 322 -15.76 19.45 -4.05
C ASN A 322 -16.82 18.43 -4.49
N THR A 323 -16.46 17.14 -4.48
CA THR A 323 -17.42 16.08 -4.83
C THR A 323 -18.52 15.95 -3.79
N LYS A 324 -18.18 16.06 -2.51
CA LYS A 324 -19.16 16.07 -1.41
C LYS A 324 -20.07 17.30 -1.48
N ALA A 325 -19.51 18.48 -1.75
CA ALA A 325 -20.30 19.71 -1.94
C ALA A 325 -21.25 19.59 -3.13
N ALA A 326 -20.83 18.98 -4.23
CA ALA A 326 -21.69 18.72 -5.38
C ALA A 326 -22.84 17.76 -5.05
N VAL A 327 -22.58 16.71 -4.27
CA VAL A 327 -23.63 15.78 -3.78
C VAL A 327 -24.61 16.53 -2.89
N SER A 328 -24.14 17.35 -1.95
CA SER A 328 -24.96 18.19 -1.06
C SER A 328 -25.87 19.11 -1.86
N THR A 329 -25.35 19.82 -2.87
CA THR A 329 -26.13 20.71 -3.72
C THR A 329 -27.32 20.01 -4.44
N ILE A 330 -27.12 18.72 -4.80
CA ILE A 330 -28.16 17.94 -5.49
C ILE A 330 -29.13 17.33 -4.49
N MET A 331 -28.66 16.77 -3.39
CA MET A 331 -29.43 15.93 -2.50
C MET A 331 -30.01 16.62 -1.28
N ASP A 332 -29.30 17.61 -0.71
CA ASP A 332 -29.68 18.19 0.56
C ASP A 332 -30.86 19.13 0.44
N ALA A 333 -31.71 19.15 1.45
CA ALA A 333 -32.88 20.01 1.53
C ALA A 333 -32.52 21.32 2.26
N ASP A 334 -33.05 22.43 1.76
CA ASP A 334 -33.08 23.70 2.48
C ASP A 334 -34.16 23.64 3.56
N PHE A 335 -33.74 23.48 4.80
CA PHE A 335 -34.63 23.41 5.95
C PHE A 335 -35.57 24.62 6.08
N ALA A 336 -35.13 25.83 5.75
CA ALA A 336 -35.97 27.03 5.85
C ALA A 336 -37.12 26.98 4.84
N SER A 337 -36.83 26.57 3.61
CA SER A 337 -37.82 26.42 2.56
C SER A 337 -38.80 25.30 2.85
N GLU A 338 -38.32 24.11 3.26
CA GLU A 338 -39.18 22.94 3.56
C GLU A 338 -40.06 23.19 4.80
N MET A 339 -39.57 23.92 5.83
CA MET A 339 -40.39 24.34 6.99
C MET A 339 -41.50 25.33 6.60
N ALA A 340 -41.20 26.27 5.68
CA ALA A 340 -42.23 27.18 5.16
C ALA A 340 -43.31 26.42 4.40
N ASP A 341 -42.93 25.48 3.55
CA ASP A 341 -43.87 24.64 2.82
C ASP A 341 -44.66 23.71 3.77
N PHE A 342 -44.03 23.10 4.75
CA PHE A 342 -44.73 22.31 5.79
C PHE A 342 -45.80 23.13 6.52
N THR A 343 -45.44 24.34 6.99
CA THR A 343 -46.38 25.24 7.68
C THR A 343 -47.52 25.66 6.79
N LYS A 344 -47.24 26.01 5.50
CA LYS A 344 -48.24 26.34 4.50
C LYS A 344 -49.21 25.18 4.29
N PHE A 345 -48.73 23.95 4.10
CA PHE A 345 -49.62 22.80 3.91
C PHE A 345 -50.40 22.48 5.18
N GLN A 346 -49.82 22.67 6.37
CA GLN A 346 -50.51 22.51 7.64
C GLN A 346 -51.72 23.50 7.76
N ILE A 347 -51.52 24.77 7.40
CA ILE A 347 -52.56 25.77 7.38
C ILE A 347 -53.63 25.43 6.33
N LEU A 348 -53.20 24.99 5.13
CA LEU A 348 -54.11 24.57 4.08
C LEU A 348 -54.97 23.36 4.47
N ASN A 349 -54.39 22.39 5.21
CA ASN A 349 -55.13 21.26 5.75
C ASN A 349 -56.19 21.67 6.76
N GLN A 350 -55.84 22.55 7.71
CA GLN A 350 -56.80 23.07 8.69
C GLN A 350 -57.93 23.87 8.00
N SER A 351 -57.55 24.73 7.06
CA SER A 351 -58.53 25.52 6.28
C SER A 351 -59.42 24.61 5.39
N GLY A 352 -58.81 23.60 4.78
CA GLY A 352 -59.49 22.61 3.94
C GLY A 352 -60.56 21.81 4.70
N VAL A 353 -60.24 21.36 5.92
CA VAL A 353 -61.20 20.69 6.79
C VAL A 353 -62.38 21.61 7.14
N ALA A 354 -62.11 22.87 7.49
CA ALA A 354 -63.14 23.86 7.79
C ALA A 354 -64.03 24.14 6.56
N MET A 355 -63.45 24.31 5.37
CA MET A 355 -64.20 24.48 4.13
C MET A 355 -65.01 23.26 3.72
N LEU A 356 -64.49 22.05 3.97
CA LEU A 356 -65.24 20.80 3.75
C LEU A 356 -66.45 20.72 4.64
N ALA A 357 -66.31 21.07 5.93
CA ALA A 357 -67.47 21.18 6.83
C ALA A 357 -68.51 22.15 6.36
N GLN A 358 -68.08 23.33 5.91
CA GLN A 358 -68.99 24.35 5.34
C GLN A 358 -69.67 23.86 4.04
N ALA A 359 -68.93 23.23 3.13
CA ALA A 359 -69.47 22.69 1.88
C ALA A 359 -70.55 21.60 2.12
N ASN A 360 -70.42 20.81 3.22
CA ASN A 360 -71.38 19.78 3.59
C ASN A 360 -72.65 20.34 4.26
N GLN A 361 -72.64 21.59 4.78
CA GLN A 361 -73.78 22.23 5.33
C GLN A 361 -74.72 22.80 4.26
N ILE A 362 -74.24 23.14 3.07
CA ILE A 362 -75.03 23.74 1.95
C ILE A 362 -76.22 22.85 1.56
N PRO A 363 -76.11 21.53 1.35
CA PRO A 363 -77.26 20.64 1.07
C PRO A 363 -78.26 20.58 2.21
N GLN A 364 -77.80 20.67 3.47
CA GLN A 364 -78.71 20.67 4.64
C GLN A 364 -79.52 21.93 4.77
N MET A 365 -78.92 23.09 4.50
CA MET A 365 -79.66 24.35 4.44
C MET A 365 -80.75 24.33 3.38
N ILE A 366 -80.50 23.78 2.20
CA ILE A 366 -81.50 23.66 1.11
C ILE A 366 -82.60 22.69 1.53
N LEU A 367 -82.28 21.59 2.23
CA LEU A 367 -83.30 20.66 2.74
C LEU A 367 -84.15 21.27 3.81
N SER A 368 -83.65 22.21 4.64
CA SER A 368 -84.37 22.93 5.66
C SER A 368 -85.32 24.05 5.06
N LEU A 369 -85.04 24.55 3.88
CA LEU A 369 -85.83 25.49 3.15
C LEU A 369 -86.97 24.82 2.34
N LEU A 370 -86.91 23.56 2.11
CA LEU A 370 -87.88 22.74 1.41
C LEU A 370 -88.91 22.05 2.39
N LYS A 371 -88.72 22.17 3.70
CA LYS A 371 -89.63 21.78 4.75
C LYS A 371 -90.46 23.04 5.13
#